data_a2a5ba5f0a92d4587b2f547b77506a92
#
_entry.id   a2a5ba5f0a92d4587b2f547b77506a92
#
_cell.length_a   1.000
_cell.length_b   1.000
_cell.length_c   1.000
_cell.angle_alpha   90.00
_cell.angle_beta   90.00
_cell.angle_gamma   90.00
#
_symmetry.space_group_name_H-M   'P 1'
#
loop_
_entity.id
_entity.type
_entity.pdbx_description
1 polymer ?
#
loop_
_entity_poly.entity_id
_entity_poly.type
_entity_poly.pdbx_seq_one_letter_code
_entity_poly.pdbx_strand_id
1 'polypeptide(L)'
;MDIHDYPRKPIEQETASERLLYFFGAGLVPLVNCVSRTNQFRYFYEETYQMKDMIFGHDVLPSALLAIAGKYKVIDKLSFIRQLHLNHNPLPDMFDWVTGEKWNQHYAYVKDKLVKALAEKDGLDQKGAELSFKKAFWNHLSVWMPKDYGLYINSLKPRQPKKLTIRMRIGNRFPFVKSLYRKTIRPLLNKRVQ
;
A
#
# COMPACT_ATOMS: atom_id res chain seq x y z
N MET A 1 19.82 -8.63 -1.72
CA MET A 1 18.42 -8.49 -2.14
C MET A 1 17.63 -8.66 -0.87
N ASP A 2 16.89 -7.64 -0.47
CA ASP A 2 16.06 -7.73 0.72
C ASP A 2 14.65 -8.08 0.24
N ILE A 3 14.09 -9.14 0.80
CA ILE A 3 12.71 -9.57 0.52
C ILE A 3 11.84 -9.02 1.63
N HIS A 4 10.86 -8.21 1.27
CA HIS A 4 9.87 -7.70 2.20
C HIS A 4 8.52 -8.31 1.89
N ASP A 5 7.91 -8.92 2.88
CA ASP A 5 6.54 -9.39 2.77
C ASP A 5 5.56 -8.22 2.89
N TYR A 6 4.60 -8.16 1.97
CA TYR A 6 3.49 -7.24 2.11
C TYR A 6 2.53 -7.76 3.20
N PRO A 7 2.12 -6.91 4.14
CA PRO A 7 1.14 -7.32 5.15
C PRO A 7 -0.19 -7.64 4.45
N ARG A 8 -0.53 -8.91 4.43
CA ARG A 8 -1.77 -9.41 3.84
C ARG A 8 -2.66 -9.93 4.93
N LYS A 9 -3.87 -9.40 5.01
CA LYS A 9 -4.90 -9.88 5.93
C LYS A 9 -6.16 -10.14 5.12
N PRO A 10 -6.89 -11.22 5.38
CA PRO A 10 -8.16 -11.48 4.72
C PRO A 10 -9.18 -10.41 5.08
N ILE A 11 -10.15 -10.19 4.20
CA ILE A 11 -11.31 -9.33 4.42
C ILE A 11 -12.53 -10.25 4.41
N GLU A 12 -13.01 -10.61 5.57
CA GLU A 12 -14.04 -11.66 5.73
C GLU A 12 -15.33 -11.15 6.38
N GLN A 13 -15.42 -9.84 6.66
CA GLN A 13 -16.59 -9.21 7.25
C GLN A 13 -17.83 -9.44 6.38
N GLU A 14 -18.99 -9.58 7.03
CA GLU A 14 -20.24 -9.96 6.35
C GLU A 14 -20.80 -8.82 5.50
N THR A 15 -20.87 -7.60 6.04
CA THR A 15 -21.41 -6.45 5.31
C THR A 15 -20.34 -5.72 4.49
N ALA A 16 -20.77 -5.07 3.43
CA ALA A 16 -19.85 -4.26 2.60
C ALA A 16 -19.28 -3.07 3.37
N SER A 17 -20.09 -2.47 4.23
CA SER A 17 -19.70 -1.36 5.11
C SER A 17 -18.60 -1.77 6.07
N GLU A 18 -18.69 -2.94 6.69
CA GLU A 18 -17.65 -3.47 7.57
C GLU A 18 -16.39 -3.82 6.82
N ARG A 19 -16.50 -4.39 5.62
CA ARG A 19 -15.34 -4.70 4.77
C ARG A 19 -14.60 -3.43 4.35
N LEU A 20 -15.33 -2.39 3.95
CA LEU A 20 -14.73 -1.11 3.58
C LEU A 20 -14.04 -0.45 4.78
N LEU A 21 -14.69 -0.45 5.95
CA LEU A 21 -14.13 0.07 7.19
C LEU A 21 -12.84 -0.66 7.57
N TYR A 22 -12.85 -1.98 7.49
CA TYR A 22 -11.69 -2.82 7.78
C TYR A 22 -10.56 -2.58 6.78
N PHE A 23 -10.86 -2.56 5.48
CA PHE A 23 -9.89 -2.31 4.41
C PHE A 23 -9.15 -0.98 4.63
N PHE A 24 -9.87 0.09 4.87
CA PHE A 24 -9.27 1.41 5.09
C PHE A 24 -8.51 1.53 6.42
N GLY A 25 -8.99 0.87 7.47
CA GLY A 25 -8.36 0.93 8.79
C GLY A 25 -7.16 0.01 8.95
N ALA A 26 -7.09 -1.07 8.22
CA ALA A 26 -5.98 -2.03 8.32
C ALA A 26 -4.72 -1.58 7.57
N GLY A 27 -4.78 -0.49 6.79
CA GLY A 27 -3.67 -0.04 5.95
C GLY A 27 -3.23 -1.12 4.96
N LEU A 28 -4.19 -1.81 4.37
CA LEU A 28 -3.95 -2.96 3.50
C LEU A 28 -3.35 -2.53 2.16
N VAL A 29 -2.62 -3.45 1.55
CA VAL A 29 -2.10 -3.30 0.20
C VAL A 29 -3.27 -3.17 -0.78
N PRO A 30 -3.16 -2.32 -1.83
CA PRO A 30 -4.19 -2.19 -2.83
C PRO A 30 -4.62 -3.54 -3.42
N LEU A 31 -5.93 -3.81 -3.43
CA LEU A 31 -6.50 -5.06 -3.93
C LEU A 31 -6.39 -5.21 -5.44
N VAL A 32 -6.01 -4.16 -6.14
CA VAL A 32 -5.74 -4.17 -7.60
C VAL A 32 -4.64 -5.16 -8.00
N ASN A 33 -3.78 -5.56 -7.06
CA ASN A 33 -2.72 -6.56 -7.28
C ASN A 33 -3.17 -7.99 -6.96
N CYS A 34 -4.46 -8.21 -6.77
CA CYS A 34 -5.04 -9.49 -6.39
C CYS A 34 -5.71 -10.17 -7.57
N VAL A 35 -5.88 -11.50 -7.49
CA VAL A 35 -6.68 -12.22 -8.46
C VAL A 35 -8.16 -11.94 -8.19
N SER A 36 -8.86 -11.39 -9.15
CA SER A 36 -10.28 -11.10 -9.09
C SER A 36 -11.00 -11.64 -10.32
N ARG A 37 -12.34 -11.75 -10.25
CA ARG A 37 -13.12 -12.15 -11.41
C ARG A 37 -13.04 -11.05 -12.48
N THR A 38 -12.82 -11.45 -13.73
CA THR A 38 -12.58 -10.53 -14.85
C THR A 38 -13.68 -9.48 -15.02
N ASN A 39 -14.96 -9.87 -14.87
CA ASN A 39 -16.07 -8.93 -14.99
C ASN A 39 -16.06 -7.85 -13.88
N GLN A 40 -15.75 -8.23 -12.65
CA GLN A 40 -15.61 -7.28 -11.53
C GLN A 40 -14.42 -6.36 -11.74
N PHE A 41 -13.27 -6.93 -12.11
CA PHE A 41 -12.07 -6.16 -12.40
C PHE A 41 -12.32 -5.13 -13.51
N ARG A 42 -12.91 -5.56 -14.64
CA ARG A 42 -13.25 -4.66 -15.74
C ARG A 42 -14.17 -3.54 -15.31
N TYR A 43 -15.29 -3.87 -14.65
CA TYR A 43 -16.25 -2.88 -14.17
C TYR A 43 -15.59 -1.81 -13.28
N PHE A 44 -14.75 -2.22 -12.32
CA PHE A 44 -14.13 -1.26 -11.40
C PHE A 44 -13.09 -0.38 -12.09
N TYR A 45 -12.36 -0.92 -13.07
CA TYR A 45 -11.44 -0.10 -13.86
C TYR A 45 -12.14 0.83 -14.84
N GLU A 46 -13.24 0.45 -15.44
CA GLU A 46 -14.06 1.33 -16.26
C GLU A 46 -14.61 2.50 -15.43
N GLU A 47 -15.08 2.24 -14.21
CA GLU A 47 -15.56 3.27 -13.28
C GLU A 47 -14.43 4.22 -12.82
N THR A 48 -13.20 3.76 -12.78
CA THR A 48 -12.06 4.57 -12.32
C THR A 48 -11.28 5.23 -13.46
N TYR A 49 -11.46 4.78 -14.69
CA TYR A 49 -10.68 5.23 -15.86
C TYR A 49 -10.77 6.73 -16.11
N GLN A 50 -11.89 7.34 -15.78
CA GLN A 50 -12.10 8.78 -15.93
C GLN A 50 -11.34 9.62 -14.89
N MET A 51 -10.88 8.99 -13.83
CA MET A 51 -10.14 9.66 -12.76
C MET A 51 -8.64 9.58 -13.01
N LYS A 52 -8.04 10.69 -13.39
CA LYS A 52 -6.59 10.81 -13.64
C LYS A 52 -5.77 11.02 -12.35
N ASP A 53 -6.36 10.78 -11.20
CA ASP A 53 -5.68 10.87 -9.92
C ASP A 53 -4.94 9.56 -9.61
N MET A 54 -3.65 9.65 -9.28
CA MET A 54 -2.81 8.47 -9.05
C MET A 54 -3.20 7.69 -7.79
N ILE A 55 -3.64 8.38 -6.75
CA ILE A 55 -4.02 7.74 -5.48
C ILE A 55 -5.45 7.23 -5.56
N PHE A 56 -6.40 8.11 -5.84
CA PHE A 56 -7.80 7.72 -5.91
C PHE A 56 -8.11 6.79 -7.08
N GLY A 57 -7.63 7.11 -8.28
CA GLY A 57 -7.99 6.41 -9.50
C GLY A 57 -7.32 5.05 -9.65
N HIS A 58 -6.07 4.91 -9.20
CA HIS A 58 -5.33 3.67 -9.40
C HIS A 58 -5.37 2.72 -8.21
N ASP A 59 -5.34 3.24 -6.99
CA ASP A 59 -5.20 2.39 -5.80
C ASP A 59 -6.45 2.37 -4.92
N VAL A 60 -6.97 3.54 -4.54
CA VAL A 60 -8.00 3.64 -3.50
C VAL A 60 -9.37 3.21 -3.99
N LEU A 61 -9.88 3.83 -5.06
CA LEU A 61 -11.24 3.58 -5.54
C LEU A 61 -11.44 2.15 -6.04
N PRO A 62 -10.59 1.60 -6.95
CA PRO A 62 -10.79 0.23 -7.41
C PRO A 62 -10.64 -0.80 -6.28
N SER A 63 -9.71 -0.59 -5.34
CA SER A 63 -9.56 -1.49 -4.18
C SER A 63 -10.74 -1.42 -3.22
N ALA A 64 -11.29 -0.23 -2.97
CA ALA A 64 -12.47 -0.03 -2.15
C ALA A 64 -13.71 -0.69 -2.78
N LEU A 65 -13.90 -0.54 -4.09
CA LEU A 65 -14.98 -1.21 -4.82
C LEU A 65 -14.84 -2.74 -4.77
N LEU A 66 -13.63 -3.28 -4.89
CA LEU A 66 -13.37 -4.71 -4.71
C LEU A 66 -13.73 -5.18 -3.29
N ALA A 67 -13.36 -4.43 -2.25
CA ALA A 67 -13.70 -4.75 -0.87
C ALA A 67 -15.22 -4.71 -0.62
N ILE A 68 -15.94 -3.76 -1.22
CA ILE A 68 -17.41 -3.68 -1.18
C ILE A 68 -18.04 -4.88 -1.89
N ALA A 69 -17.53 -5.24 -3.06
CA ALA A 69 -18.10 -6.30 -3.89
C ALA A 69 -18.08 -7.68 -3.23
N GLY A 70 -17.05 -7.98 -2.41
CA GLY A 70 -16.94 -9.28 -1.79
C GLY A 70 -15.83 -9.45 -0.78
N LYS A 71 -15.78 -10.65 -0.21
CA LYS A 71 -14.75 -11.09 0.71
C LYS A 71 -13.43 -11.33 -0.03
N TYR A 72 -12.32 -11.06 0.64
CA TYR A 72 -10.98 -11.29 0.15
C TYR A 72 -10.27 -12.33 1.02
N LYS A 73 -9.73 -13.37 0.39
CA LYS A 73 -9.01 -14.44 1.05
C LYS A 73 -7.52 -14.41 0.70
N VAL A 74 -6.69 -14.57 1.70
CA VAL A 74 -5.25 -14.75 1.51
C VAL A 74 -4.94 -16.21 1.25
N ILE A 75 -4.18 -16.51 0.23
CA ILE A 75 -3.66 -17.85 -0.05
C ILE A 75 -2.14 -17.84 0.14
N ASP A 76 -1.60 -18.88 0.75
CA ASP A 76 -0.16 -19.04 0.97
C ASP A 76 0.52 -19.51 -0.32
N LYS A 77 0.56 -18.62 -1.31
CA LYS A 77 1.25 -18.85 -2.58
C LYS A 77 1.84 -17.56 -3.10
N LEU A 78 3.05 -17.62 -3.61
CA LEU A 78 3.67 -16.50 -4.29
C LEU A 78 2.89 -16.16 -5.57
N SER A 79 2.22 -15.02 -5.57
CA SER A 79 1.43 -14.55 -6.71
C SER A 79 1.99 -13.28 -7.35
N PHE A 80 2.87 -12.57 -6.63
CA PHE A 80 3.32 -11.26 -7.08
C PHE A 80 4.69 -10.93 -6.49
N ILE A 81 5.61 -10.48 -7.33
CA ILE A 81 6.91 -9.94 -6.94
C ILE A 81 7.02 -8.53 -7.50
N ARG A 82 7.27 -7.57 -6.62
CA ARG A 82 7.51 -6.17 -7.01
C ARG A 82 8.96 -5.80 -6.82
N GLN A 83 9.59 -5.33 -7.87
CA GLN A 83 10.91 -4.73 -7.77
C GLN A 83 10.78 -3.28 -7.28
N LEU A 84 11.51 -2.94 -6.23
CA LEU A 84 11.60 -1.57 -5.76
C LEU A 84 12.78 -0.88 -6.45
N HIS A 85 12.47 0.20 -7.15
CA HIS A 85 13.48 1.05 -7.79
C HIS A 85 13.66 2.33 -6.99
N LEU A 86 14.89 2.81 -6.88
CA LEU A 86 15.19 4.08 -6.20
C LEU A 86 14.51 5.29 -6.85
N ASN A 87 14.19 5.17 -8.14
CA ASN A 87 13.58 6.23 -8.95
C ASN A 87 12.11 5.95 -9.29
N HIS A 88 11.40 5.18 -8.47
CA HIS A 88 9.96 5.03 -8.72
C HIS A 88 9.26 6.37 -8.45
N ASN A 89 8.24 6.66 -9.25
CA ASN A 89 7.51 7.92 -9.15
C ASN A 89 6.86 8.04 -7.76
N PRO A 90 7.31 8.97 -6.90
CA PRO A 90 6.75 9.09 -5.58
C PRO A 90 5.30 9.56 -5.69
N LEU A 91 4.40 8.87 -5.01
CA LEU A 91 3.07 9.40 -4.79
C LEU A 91 3.18 10.62 -3.86
N PRO A 92 2.33 11.64 -4.02
CA PRO A 92 2.25 12.73 -3.06
C PRO A 92 1.95 12.16 -1.67
N ASP A 93 2.46 12.79 -0.62
CA ASP A 93 2.07 12.43 0.72
C ASP A 93 0.59 12.77 0.97
N MET A 94 0.03 12.27 2.07
CA MET A 94 -1.38 12.47 2.36
C MET A 94 -1.75 13.93 2.58
N PHE A 95 -0.85 14.73 3.14
CA PHE A 95 -1.10 16.15 3.37
C PHE A 95 -1.17 16.90 2.03
N ASP A 96 -0.18 16.73 1.16
CA ASP A 96 -0.14 17.35 -0.16
C ASP A 96 -1.32 16.89 -1.02
N TRP A 97 -1.74 15.64 -0.85
CA TRP A 97 -2.87 15.09 -1.57
C TRP A 97 -4.20 15.72 -1.14
N VAL A 98 -4.50 15.78 0.17
CA VAL A 98 -5.77 16.34 0.69
C VAL A 98 -5.86 17.85 0.58
N THR A 99 -4.73 18.56 0.44
CA THR A 99 -4.68 20.01 0.23
C THR A 99 -4.53 20.40 -1.24
N GLY A 100 -4.39 19.41 -2.13
CA GLY A 100 -4.24 19.64 -3.56
C GLY A 100 -5.49 20.25 -4.21
N GLU A 101 -5.31 21.06 -5.24
CA GLU A 101 -6.39 21.80 -5.92
C GLU A 101 -7.56 20.93 -6.39
N LYS A 102 -7.29 19.70 -6.79
CA LYS A 102 -8.28 18.75 -7.32
C LYS A 102 -8.95 17.88 -6.25
N TRP A 103 -8.51 17.99 -5.00
CA TRP A 103 -9.01 17.14 -3.92
C TRP A 103 -10.53 17.10 -3.84
N ASN A 104 -11.19 18.26 -3.78
CA ASN A 104 -12.63 18.32 -3.61
C ASN A 104 -13.39 17.62 -4.74
N GLN A 105 -12.92 17.78 -5.98
CA GLN A 105 -13.51 17.12 -7.15
C GLN A 105 -13.33 15.59 -7.09
N HIS A 106 -12.12 15.14 -6.83
CA HIS A 106 -11.81 13.71 -6.76
C HIS A 106 -12.51 13.04 -5.56
N TYR A 107 -12.50 13.70 -4.41
CA TYR A 107 -13.21 13.21 -3.23
C TYR A 107 -14.72 13.09 -3.46
N ALA A 108 -15.36 14.10 -4.07
CA ALA A 108 -16.77 14.05 -4.39
C ALA A 108 -17.12 12.88 -5.30
N TYR A 109 -16.30 12.63 -6.34
CA TYR A 109 -16.47 11.51 -7.24
C TYR A 109 -16.35 10.15 -6.52
N VAL A 110 -15.29 9.98 -5.73
CA VAL A 110 -15.06 8.74 -4.96
C VAL A 110 -16.17 8.51 -3.95
N LYS A 111 -16.60 9.58 -3.24
CA LYS A 111 -17.73 9.51 -2.32
C LYS A 111 -18.99 9.00 -3.03
N ASP A 112 -19.34 9.61 -4.15
CA ASP A 112 -20.53 9.23 -4.91
C ASP A 112 -20.51 7.73 -5.30
N LYS A 113 -19.40 7.27 -5.89
CA LYS A 113 -19.25 5.87 -6.30
C LYS A 113 -19.31 4.88 -5.14
N LEU A 114 -18.62 5.17 -4.04
CA LEU A 114 -18.59 4.26 -2.90
C LEU A 114 -19.90 4.27 -2.11
N VAL A 115 -20.55 5.42 -1.96
CA VAL A 115 -21.87 5.52 -1.31
C VAL A 115 -22.91 4.74 -2.10
N LYS A 116 -22.95 4.88 -3.43
CA LYS A 116 -23.84 4.12 -4.29
C LYS A 116 -23.61 2.60 -4.14
N ALA A 117 -22.35 2.17 -4.23
CA ALA A 117 -22.00 0.76 -4.09
C ALA A 117 -22.36 0.19 -2.72
N LEU A 118 -22.19 0.95 -1.63
CA LEU A 118 -22.60 0.55 -0.28
C LEU A 118 -24.11 0.44 -0.14
N ALA A 119 -24.85 1.43 -0.66
CA ALA A 119 -26.31 1.43 -0.63
C ALA A 119 -26.87 0.20 -1.35
N GLU A 120 -26.37 -0.10 -2.55
CA GLU A 120 -26.78 -1.26 -3.34
C GLU A 120 -26.43 -2.59 -2.67
N LYS A 121 -25.22 -2.68 -2.08
CA LYS A 121 -24.71 -3.95 -1.56
C LYS A 121 -25.27 -4.33 -0.20
N ASP A 122 -25.46 -3.36 0.70
CA ASP A 122 -25.96 -3.57 2.06
C ASP A 122 -27.44 -3.21 2.21
N GLY A 123 -28.12 -2.72 1.15
CA GLY A 123 -29.52 -2.29 1.21
C GLY A 123 -29.73 -1.06 2.09
N LEU A 124 -28.72 -0.18 2.16
CA LEU A 124 -28.77 1.03 2.99
C LEU A 124 -29.50 2.17 2.27
N ASP A 125 -30.17 3.01 3.04
CA ASP A 125 -30.59 4.32 2.54
C ASP A 125 -29.38 5.23 2.29
N GLN A 126 -29.59 6.32 1.57
CA GLN A 126 -28.54 7.28 1.20
C GLN A 126 -27.76 7.77 2.44
N LYS A 127 -28.46 8.11 3.52
CA LYS A 127 -27.85 8.64 4.74
C LYS A 127 -26.99 7.60 5.47
N GLY A 128 -27.47 6.36 5.54
CA GLY A 128 -26.72 5.23 6.12
C GLY A 128 -25.45 4.90 5.34
N ALA A 129 -25.54 4.88 4.00
CA ALA A 129 -24.40 4.66 3.14
C ALA A 129 -23.36 5.78 3.24
N GLU A 130 -23.79 7.04 3.29
CA GLU A 130 -22.89 8.19 3.50
C GLU A 130 -22.18 8.14 4.85
N LEU A 131 -22.89 7.75 5.91
CA LEU A 131 -22.29 7.62 7.24
C LEU A 131 -21.24 6.49 7.26
N SER A 132 -21.53 5.36 6.63
CA SER A 132 -20.63 4.21 6.50
C SER A 132 -19.37 4.59 5.72
N PHE A 133 -19.53 5.26 4.58
CA PHE A 133 -18.41 5.80 3.80
C PHE A 133 -17.57 6.77 4.63
N LYS A 134 -18.21 7.76 5.28
CA LYS A 134 -17.51 8.76 6.10
C LYS A 134 -16.67 8.10 7.19
N LYS A 135 -17.23 7.12 7.88
CA LYS A 135 -16.55 6.36 8.93
C LYS A 135 -15.31 5.63 8.40
N ALA A 136 -15.48 4.94 7.28
CA ALA A 136 -14.39 4.20 6.63
C ALA A 136 -13.29 5.14 6.11
N PHE A 137 -13.68 6.26 5.51
CA PHE A 137 -12.74 7.22 4.95
C PHE A 137 -11.95 7.96 6.03
N TRP A 138 -12.56 8.32 7.15
CA TRP A 138 -11.85 8.84 8.33
C TRP A 138 -10.81 7.85 8.83
N ASN A 139 -11.16 6.57 8.84
CA ASN A 139 -10.23 5.52 9.23
C ASN A 139 -9.01 5.46 8.29
N HIS A 140 -9.23 5.62 6.99
CA HIS A 140 -8.16 5.71 6.00
C HIS A 140 -7.20 6.87 6.28
N LEU A 141 -7.73 8.07 6.46
CA LEU A 141 -6.91 9.24 6.76
C LEU A 141 -6.16 9.09 8.08
N SER A 142 -6.80 8.57 9.13
CA SER A 142 -6.19 8.39 10.44
C SER A 142 -5.02 7.39 10.46
N VAL A 143 -5.00 6.45 9.52
CA VAL A 143 -3.91 5.48 9.38
C VAL A 143 -2.75 6.06 8.58
N TRP A 144 -3.04 6.78 7.50
CA TRP A 144 -1.98 7.20 6.57
C TRP A 144 -1.34 8.55 6.92
N MET A 145 -2.11 9.55 7.34
CA MET A 145 -1.54 10.87 7.70
C MET A 145 -0.45 10.78 8.78
N PRO A 146 -0.61 10.03 9.89
CA PRO A 146 0.46 9.91 10.87
C PRO A 146 1.70 9.17 10.36
N LYS A 147 1.53 8.22 9.42
CA LYS A 147 2.67 7.51 8.80
C LYS A 147 3.50 8.47 7.94
N ASP A 148 2.84 9.26 7.10
CA ASP A 148 3.52 10.22 6.23
C ASP A 148 4.18 11.33 7.04
N TYR A 149 3.51 11.83 8.07
CA TYR A 149 4.11 12.76 9.03
C TYR A 149 5.37 12.18 9.71
N GLY A 150 5.29 10.92 10.13
CA GLY A 150 6.45 10.21 10.70
C GLY A 150 7.62 10.09 9.73
N LEU A 151 7.34 9.81 8.45
CA LEU A 151 8.34 9.75 7.40
C LEU A 151 8.96 11.13 7.15
N TYR A 152 8.15 12.18 7.08
CA TYR A 152 8.60 13.56 6.93
C TYR A 152 9.52 13.99 8.07
N ILE A 153 9.09 13.84 9.32
CA ILE A 153 9.90 14.18 10.50
C ILE A 153 11.21 13.38 10.53
N ASN A 154 11.19 12.11 10.16
CA ASN A 154 12.42 11.31 10.09
C ASN A 154 13.36 11.75 8.95
N SER A 155 12.83 12.30 7.86
CA SER A 155 13.64 12.85 6.77
C SER A 155 14.37 14.14 7.18
N LEU A 156 13.78 14.91 8.08
CA LEU A 156 14.38 16.15 8.62
C LEU A 156 15.48 15.88 9.66
N LYS A 157 15.52 14.67 10.24
CA LYS A 157 16.60 14.32 11.18
C LYS A 157 17.92 14.21 10.42
N PRO A 158 19.00 14.85 10.93
CA PRO A 158 20.31 14.67 10.31
C PRO A 158 20.62 13.17 10.22
N ARG A 159 20.97 12.72 9.02
CA ARG A 159 21.36 11.32 8.81
C ARG A 159 22.53 11.01 9.76
N GLN A 160 22.25 10.28 10.82
CA GLN A 160 23.34 9.78 11.66
C GLN A 160 24.30 8.97 10.78
N PRO A 161 25.58 9.27 10.79
CA PRO A 161 26.54 8.49 10.03
C PRO A 161 26.34 7.02 10.41
N LYS A 162 26.06 6.17 9.42
CA LYS A 162 25.91 4.72 9.66
C LYS A 162 27.13 4.26 10.45
N LYS A 163 26.93 3.85 11.71
CA LYS A 163 28.02 3.27 12.51
C LYS A 163 28.61 2.12 11.70
N LEU A 164 29.80 2.37 11.12
CA LEU A 164 30.51 1.34 10.38
C LEU A 164 30.70 0.13 11.30
N THR A 165 30.16 -1.00 10.93
CA THR A 165 30.44 -2.25 11.65
C THR A 165 31.95 -2.46 11.67
N ILE A 166 32.49 -3.15 12.70
CA ILE A 166 33.91 -3.47 12.81
C ILE A 166 34.43 -4.03 11.47
N ARG A 167 33.64 -4.88 10.82
CA ARG A 167 33.91 -5.45 9.49
C ARG A 167 34.06 -4.41 8.38
N MET A 168 33.22 -3.38 8.38
CA MET A 168 33.32 -2.26 7.41
C MET A 168 34.51 -1.34 7.74
N ARG A 169 34.82 -1.14 9.03
CA ARG A 169 35.97 -0.35 9.46
C ARG A 169 37.28 -1.00 9.01
N ILE A 170 37.44 -2.32 9.25
CA ILE A 170 38.60 -3.09 8.80
C ILE A 170 38.70 -3.11 7.27
N GLY A 171 37.60 -3.36 6.57
CA GLY A 171 37.58 -3.42 5.10
C GLY A 171 37.93 -2.09 4.42
N ASN A 172 37.59 -0.95 5.05
CA ASN A 172 37.95 0.37 4.53
C ASN A 172 39.40 0.76 4.85
N ARG A 173 39.92 0.34 6.01
CA ARG A 173 41.29 0.65 6.42
C ARG A 173 42.31 -0.27 5.74
N PHE A 174 41.92 -1.46 5.36
CA PHE A 174 42.76 -2.45 4.70
C PHE A 174 42.06 -3.07 3.48
N PRO A 175 42.11 -2.40 2.32
CA PRO A 175 41.41 -2.88 1.10
C PRO A 175 41.82 -4.28 0.66
N PHE A 176 43.09 -4.69 0.90
CA PHE A 176 43.58 -6.02 0.56
C PHE A 176 42.89 -7.12 1.37
N VAL A 177 42.51 -6.87 2.64
CA VAL A 177 41.80 -7.84 3.49
C VAL A 177 40.41 -8.12 2.91
N LYS A 178 39.76 -7.10 2.35
CA LYS A 178 38.48 -7.24 1.67
C LYS A 178 38.58 -8.07 0.39
N SER A 179 39.67 -7.91 -0.34
CA SER A 179 39.96 -8.72 -1.54
C SER A 179 40.22 -10.17 -1.17
N LEU A 180 41.05 -10.42 -0.16
CA LEU A 180 41.40 -11.76 0.34
C LEU A 180 40.14 -12.49 0.85
N TYR A 181 39.29 -11.81 1.65
CA TYR A 181 38.04 -12.39 2.13
C TYR A 181 37.10 -12.80 0.98
N ARG A 182 36.98 -11.97 -0.07
CA ARG A 182 36.14 -12.28 -1.24
C ARG A 182 36.67 -13.46 -2.03
N LYS A 183 38.01 -13.58 -2.19
CA LYS A 183 38.63 -14.61 -3.00
C LYS A 183 38.72 -15.96 -2.30
N THR A 184 38.95 -15.99 -1.00
CA THR A 184 39.26 -17.22 -0.26
C THR A 184 38.14 -17.67 0.69
N ILE A 185 37.65 -16.80 1.55
CA ILE A 185 36.74 -17.18 2.65
C ILE A 185 35.28 -17.30 2.18
N ARG A 186 34.79 -16.36 1.38
CA ARG A 186 33.41 -16.35 0.91
C ARG A 186 33.03 -17.60 0.09
N PRO A 187 33.84 -18.10 -0.83
CA PRO A 187 33.54 -19.33 -1.56
C PRO A 187 33.47 -20.58 -0.67
N LEU A 188 34.32 -20.64 0.38
CA LEU A 188 34.32 -21.76 1.33
C LEU A 188 33.07 -21.77 2.23
N LEU A 189 32.57 -20.60 2.62
CA LEU A 189 31.35 -20.49 3.41
C LEU A 189 30.11 -20.87 2.59
N ASN A 190 30.05 -20.50 1.32
CA ASN A 190 28.94 -20.85 0.44
C ASN A 190 28.85 -22.34 0.09
N LYS A 191 29.97 -23.07 0.16
CA LYS A 191 29.99 -24.55 -0.05
C LYS A 191 29.45 -25.35 1.15
N ARG A 192 29.30 -24.74 2.32
CA ARG A 192 28.76 -25.41 3.54
C ARG A 192 27.22 -25.29 3.69
N VAL A 193 26.55 -24.61 2.78
CA VAL A 193 25.10 -24.38 2.82
C VAL A 193 24.37 -25.16 1.70
N GLN A 194 25.07 -25.98 0.97
CA GLN A 194 24.52 -27.04 0.10
C GLN A 194 24.69 -28.39 0.77
#